data_2f96407fa5ac8203e61d7f843859ab1f
#
_entry.id   2f96407fa5ac8203e61d7f843859ab1f
#
_cell.length_a   1.000
_cell.length_b   1.000
_cell.length_c   1.000
_cell.angle_alpha   90.00
_cell.angle_beta   90.00
_cell.angle_gamma   90.00
#
_symmetry.space_group_name_H-M   'P 1'
#
loop_
_entity.id
_entity.type
_entity.pdbx_description
1 polymer ?
#
loop_
_entity_poly.entity_id
_entity_poly.type
_entity_poly.pdbx_seq_one_letter_code
_entity_poly.pdbx_strand_id
1 'polypeptide(L)'
;MDHSRLYCSRLELELNFLPNAHAREFIVGSSAISLYDCGEMFLAPNEQITFKRQSGAEYDLVAKDWGFYATPSINGRLSKFGLRTALVLNTNTKLRFILIVENGFEESFASYLKTESLVVEMWLDNESETLLT
;
A
#
# COMPACT_ATOMS: atom_id res chain seq x y z
N MET A 1 -15.92 0.85 -23.72
CA MET A 1 -16.66 0.98 -22.50
C MET A 1 -15.80 1.37 -21.34
N ASP A 2 -16.26 2.29 -20.57
CA ASP A 2 -15.48 2.82 -19.47
C ASP A 2 -15.78 2.04 -18.20
N HIS A 3 -14.85 1.17 -17.83
CA HIS A 3 -15.02 0.37 -16.63
C HIS A 3 -14.49 1.04 -15.38
N SER A 4 -13.90 2.21 -15.54
CA SER A 4 -13.42 2.92 -14.36
C SER A 4 -14.55 3.55 -13.59
N ARG A 5 -15.70 3.66 -14.22
CA ARG A 5 -16.83 4.24 -13.54
C ARG A 5 -17.75 3.13 -13.10
N LEU A 6 -17.79 2.91 -11.85
CA LEU A 6 -18.53 1.80 -11.27
C LEU A 6 -19.88 2.25 -10.84
N TYR A 7 -20.79 1.30 -10.81
CA TYR A 7 -22.16 1.58 -10.41
C TYR A 7 -22.45 0.87 -9.11
N CYS A 8 -22.84 1.62 -8.16
CA CYS A 8 -23.36 1.12 -6.92
C CYS A 8 -24.86 1.24 -6.99
N SER A 9 -25.57 0.21 -6.57
CA SER A 9 -27.01 0.22 -6.68
C SER A 9 -27.65 1.32 -5.89
N ARG A 10 -26.97 1.86 -4.88
CA ARG A 10 -27.60 2.84 -4.03
C ARG A 10 -27.40 4.26 -4.48
N LEU A 11 -26.36 4.56 -5.25
CA LEU A 11 -26.17 5.92 -5.69
C LEU A 11 -25.05 6.02 -6.68
N GLU A 12 -24.96 7.17 -7.27
CA GLU A 12 -23.89 7.55 -8.13
C GLU A 12 -22.65 7.83 -7.35
N LEU A 13 -21.54 7.24 -7.73
CA LEU A 13 -20.28 7.44 -7.06
C LEU A 13 -19.46 8.50 -7.78
N GLU A 14 -18.63 9.19 -7.01
CA GLU A 14 -17.72 10.18 -7.58
C GLU A 14 -16.36 9.59 -7.91
N LEU A 15 -16.16 8.33 -7.59
CA LEU A 15 -14.95 7.62 -7.91
C LEU A 15 -14.61 7.76 -9.39
N ASN A 16 -13.36 8.06 -9.67
CA ASN A 16 -12.90 8.21 -11.02
C ASN A 16 -11.46 7.74 -11.12
N PHE A 17 -11.20 6.77 -11.99
CA PHE A 17 -9.86 6.31 -12.27
C PHE A 17 -9.44 6.84 -13.64
N LEU A 18 -8.30 7.55 -13.67
CA LEU A 18 -7.74 8.07 -14.90
C LEU A 18 -6.48 7.30 -15.23
N PRO A 19 -6.60 6.27 -16.07
CA PRO A 19 -5.42 5.50 -16.43
C PRO A 19 -4.52 6.31 -17.36
N ASN A 20 -3.22 6.09 -17.27
CA ASN A 20 -2.30 6.62 -18.25
C ASN A 20 -2.45 5.81 -19.54
N ALA A 21 -2.40 6.47 -20.69
CA ALA A 21 -2.50 5.77 -21.95
C ALA A 21 -1.39 4.75 -22.10
N HIS A 22 -0.21 5.11 -21.62
CA HIS A 22 0.92 4.18 -21.49
C HIS A 22 1.46 4.38 -20.11
N ALA A 23 1.78 3.26 -19.43
CA ALA A 23 2.35 3.35 -18.10
C ALA A 23 3.66 4.12 -18.19
N ARG A 24 3.79 5.15 -17.36
CA ARG A 24 4.99 5.97 -17.35
C ARG A 24 6.07 5.28 -16.52
N GLU A 25 7.18 4.98 -17.15
CA GLU A 25 8.29 4.36 -16.44
C GLU A 25 9.15 5.41 -15.76
N PHE A 26 9.58 5.12 -14.54
CA PHE A 26 10.54 5.98 -13.85
C PHE A 26 11.40 5.10 -12.93
N ILE A 27 12.57 5.62 -12.61
CA ILE A 27 13.59 4.85 -11.90
C ILE A 27 13.69 5.38 -10.48
N VAL A 28 13.69 4.47 -9.52
CA VAL A 28 13.81 4.85 -8.11
C VAL A 28 14.78 3.92 -7.40
N GLY A 29 15.27 4.38 -6.25
CA GLY A 29 16.05 3.58 -5.34
C GLY A 29 17.50 3.46 -5.74
N SER A 30 18.31 2.94 -4.82
CA SER A 30 19.74 2.84 -5.04
C SER A 30 20.08 1.72 -6.02
N SER A 31 19.20 0.75 -6.21
CA SER A 31 19.42 -0.30 -7.21
C SER A 31 18.74 -0.01 -8.53
N ALA A 32 18.27 1.22 -8.73
CA ALA A 32 17.67 1.68 -9.99
C ALA A 32 16.51 0.81 -10.43
N ILE A 33 15.52 0.72 -9.57
CA ILE A 33 14.33 -0.07 -9.85
C ILE A 33 13.40 0.71 -10.76
N SER A 34 12.92 0.06 -11.82
CA SER A 34 11.92 0.67 -12.72
C SER A 34 10.53 0.49 -12.15
N LEU A 35 9.82 1.57 -12.02
CA LEU A 35 8.40 1.55 -11.66
C LEU A 35 7.59 2.08 -12.83
N TYR A 36 6.32 1.71 -12.85
CA TYR A 36 5.42 2.10 -13.92
C TYR A 36 4.20 2.78 -13.31
N ASP A 37 4.04 4.05 -13.61
CA ASP A 37 2.93 4.85 -13.11
C ASP A 37 1.74 4.60 -14.04
N CYS A 38 0.74 3.91 -13.55
CA CYS A 38 -0.37 3.44 -14.36
C CYS A 38 -1.57 4.36 -14.36
N GLY A 39 -1.61 5.34 -13.48
CA GLY A 39 -2.75 6.25 -13.46
C GLY A 39 -3.02 6.83 -12.09
N GLU A 40 -4.14 7.54 -12.01
CA GLU A 40 -4.57 8.24 -10.81
C GLU A 40 -5.98 7.82 -10.45
N MET A 41 -6.24 7.75 -9.15
CA MET A 41 -7.56 7.39 -8.65
C MET A 41 -8.08 8.54 -7.80
N PHE A 42 -9.24 9.07 -8.17
CA PHE A 42 -9.88 10.16 -7.44
C PHE A 42 -11.03 9.62 -6.62
N LEU A 43 -10.99 9.84 -5.32
CA LEU A 43 -11.99 9.33 -4.38
C LEU A 43 -12.62 10.49 -3.63
N ALA A 44 -13.93 10.49 -3.58
CA ALA A 44 -14.64 11.40 -2.69
C ALA A 44 -14.64 10.83 -1.27
N PRO A 45 -14.95 11.65 -0.27
CA PRO A 45 -15.01 11.14 1.10
C PRO A 45 -15.92 9.92 1.22
N ASN A 46 -15.45 8.95 1.97
CA ASN A 46 -16.13 7.68 2.24
C ASN A 46 -16.19 6.74 1.05
N GLU A 47 -15.40 6.99 0.03
CA GLU A 47 -15.20 6.02 -1.03
C GLU A 47 -13.96 5.20 -0.76
N GLN A 48 -14.02 3.93 -1.08
CA GLN A 48 -12.95 2.98 -0.80
C GLN A 48 -12.51 2.29 -2.07
N ILE A 49 -11.22 2.01 -2.15
CA ILE A 49 -10.66 1.18 -3.22
C ILE A 49 -9.90 0.03 -2.60
N THR A 50 -9.97 -1.12 -3.25
CA THR A 50 -9.25 -2.31 -2.81
C THR A 50 -8.13 -2.59 -3.80
N PHE A 51 -6.93 -2.75 -3.26
CA PHE A 51 -5.77 -3.17 -4.05
C PHE A 51 -5.58 -4.66 -3.83
N LYS A 52 -5.39 -5.41 -4.91
CA LYS A 52 -5.27 -6.85 -4.82
C LYS A 52 -4.00 -7.32 -5.51
N ARG A 53 -3.38 -8.32 -4.93
CA ARG A 53 -2.30 -9.04 -5.57
C ARG A 53 -2.89 -10.30 -6.20
N GLN A 54 -2.14 -10.90 -7.11
CA GLN A 54 -2.62 -12.12 -7.77
C GLN A 54 -2.81 -13.25 -6.78
N SER A 55 -2.12 -13.23 -5.67
CA SER A 55 -2.28 -14.23 -4.62
C SER A 55 -3.64 -14.15 -3.93
N GLY A 56 -4.36 -13.05 -4.10
CA GLY A 56 -5.60 -12.79 -3.39
C GLY A 56 -5.44 -11.89 -2.19
N ALA A 57 -4.20 -11.53 -1.83
CA ALA A 57 -3.99 -10.59 -0.73
C ALA A 57 -4.59 -9.23 -1.09
N GLU A 58 -5.23 -8.60 -0.11
CA GLU A 58 -5.98 -7.35 -0.33
C GLU A 58 -5.60 -6.30 0.67
N TYR A 59 -5.61 -5.06 0.20
CA TYR A 59 -5.37 -3.90 1.04
C TYR A 59 -6.29 -2.79 0.57
N ASP A 60 -7.03 -2.19 1.50
CA ASP A 60 -8.04 -1.20 1.18
C ASP A 60 -7.62 0.17 1.65
N LEU A 61 -7.99 1.17 0.89
CA LEU A 61 -7.75 2.56 1.25
C LEU A 61 -9.05 3.32 1.13
N VAL A 62 -9.36 4.11 2.15
CA VAL A 62 -10.60 4.89 2.22
C VAL A 62 -10.24 6.36 2.23
N ALA A 63 -10.89 7.14 1.37
CA ALA A 63 -10.75 8.58 1.40
C ALA A 63 -11.71 9.15 2.45
N LYS A 64 -11.24 10.13 3.18
CA LYS A 64 -12.05 10.84 4.17
C LYS A 64 -11.91 12.33 3.90
N ASP A 65 -12.76 13.13 4.51
CA ASP A 65 -12.64 14.57 4.33
C ASP A 65 -11.40 15.16 5.01
N TRP A 66 -10.73 14.38 5.87
CA TRP A 66 -9.49 14.80 6.52
C TRP A 66 -8.26 14.11 5.94
N GLY A 67 -8.42 13.23 4.95
CA GLY A 67 -7.28 12.51 4.37
C GLY A 67 -7.65 11.10 3.99
N PHE A 68 -6.77 10.17 4.29
CA PHE A 68 -6.98 8.76 3.97
C PHE A 68 -6.74 7.93 5.20
N TYR A 69 -7.41 6.78 5.27
CA TYR A 69 -6.97 5.76 6.19
C TYR A 69 -6.95 4.41 5.49
N ALA A 70 -5.99 3.63 5.90
CA ALA A 70 -5.82 2.30 5.36
C ALA A 70 -6.55 1.31 6.25
N THR A 71 -7.24 0.41 5.63
CA THR A 71 -7.91 -0.68 6.31
C THR A 71 -7.59 -1.94 5.51
N PRO A 72 -7.63 -3.13 6.02
CA PRO A 72 -8.11 -3.57 7.33
C PRO A 72 -7.14 -3.28 8.46
N SER A 73 -7.57 -3.54 9.68
CA SER A 73 -6.77 -3.28 10.86
C SER A 73 -5.45 -4.05 10.81
N ILE A 74 -4.38 -3.37 11.20
CA ILE A 74 -3.04 -3.91 11.07
C ILE A 74 -2.86 -5.19 11.89
N ASN A 75 -3.37 -5.19 13.11
CA ASN A 75 -3.20 -6.32 14.01
C ASN A 75 -4.43 -7.22 14.06
N GLY A 76 -5.29 -7.11 13.09
CA GLY A 76 -6.50 -7.91 13.02
C GLY A 76 -6.70 -8.49 11.65
N ARG A 77 -7.61 -7.91 10.86
CA ARG A 77 -8.00 -8.49 9.59
C ARG A 77 -6.85 -8.52 8.57
N LEU A 78 -5.92 -7.56 8.63
CA LEU A 78 -4.82 -7.54 7.67
C LEU A 78 -3.95 -8.79 7.79
N SER A 79 -3.68 -9.23 9.02
CA SER A 79 -2.87 -10.43 9.18
C SER A 79 -3.61 -11.66 8.69
N LYS A 80 -4.95 -11.66 8.72
CA LYS A 80 -5.72 -12.77 8.15
C LYS A 80 -5.62 -12.81 6.64
N PHE A 81 -5.34 -11.68 6.02
CA PHE A 81 -5.08 -11.64 4.58
C PHE A 81 -3.63 -11.98 4.25
N GLY A 82 -2.84 -12.30 5.25
CA GLY A 82 -1.45 -12.67 5.03
C GLY A 82 -0.52 -11.51 4.84
N LEU A 83 -0.87 -10.33 5.33
CA LEU A 83 -0.07 -9.12 5.14
C LEU A 83 0.36 -8.55 6.50
N ARG A 84 1.56 -8.03 6.52
CA ARG A 84 2.11 -7.35 7.69
C ARG A 84 2.61 -5.97 7.29
N THR A 85 2.54 -5.03 8.21
CA THR A 85 2.95 -3.66 7.95
C THR A 85 4.22 -3.34 8.72
N ALA A 86 5.21 -2.84 8.02
CA ALA A 86 6.49 -2.44 8.61
C ALA A 86 6.72 -0.96 8.43
N LEU A 87 7.22 -0.32 9.47
CA LEU A 87 7.77 1.02 9.37
C LEU A 87 9.26 0.86 9.12
N VAL A 88 9.73 1.37 7.99
CA VAL A 88 11.13 1.21 7.61
C VAL A 88 11.81 2.54 7.46
N LEU A 89 13.11 2.54 7.72
CA LEU A 89 13.95 3.73 7.61
C LEU A 89 15.02 3.47 6.56
N ASN A 90 15.17 4.41 5.65
CA ASN A 90 16.31 4.42 4.75
C ASN A 90 17.48 5.00 5.51
N THR A 91 18.54 4.19 5.69
CA THR A 91 19.65 4.60 6.54
C THR A 91 20.51 5.69 5.90
N ASN A 92 20.44 5.83 4.59
CA ASN A 92 21.21 6.86 3.89
C ASN A 92 20.51 8.20 3.88
N THR A 93 19.21 8.19 3.57
CA THR A 93 18.46 9.44 3.44
C THR A 93 17.72 9.83 4.70
N LYS A 94 17.58 8.90 5.65
CA LYS A 94 16.82 9.08 6.88
C LYS A 94 15.32 9.27 6.64
N LEU A 95 14.83 8.89 5.47
CA LEU A 95 13.40 8.95 5.16
C LEU A 95 12.75 7.64 5.58
N ARG A 96 11.49 7.74 5.97
CA ARG A 96 10.72 6.59 6.46
C ARG A 96 9.58 6.26 5.52
N PHE A 97 9.27 4.97 5.47
CA PHE A 97 8.23 4.47 4.56
C PHE A 97 7.43 3.38 5.26
N ILE A 98 6.21 3.21 4.80
CA ILE A 98 5.37 2.08 5.20
C ILE A 98 5.49 1.02 4.11
N LEU A 99 5.90 -0.18 4.49
CA LEU A 99 5.95 -1.30 3.55
C LEU A 99 5.00 -2.39 4.05
N ILE A 100 4.28 -2.98 3.12
CA ILE A 100 3.29 -4.00 3.43
C ILE A 100 3.79 -5.29 2.80
N VAL A 101 4.03 -6.29 3.63
CA VAL A 101 4.76 -7.49 3.24
C VAL A 101 3.83 -8.68 3.30
N GLU A 102 3.85 -9.47 2.25
CA GLU A 102 3.01 -10.67 2.18
C GLU A 102 3.77 -11.86 2.76
N ASN A 103 3.09 -12.65 3.57
CA ASN A 103 3.66 -13.86 4.14
C ASN A 103 4.08 -14.79 3.01
N GLY A 104 5.25 -15.41 3.18
CA GLY A 104 5.81 -16.26 2.14
C GLY A 104 6.83 -15.53 1.27
N PHE A 105 6.92 -14.21 1.39
CA PHE A 105 7.87 -13.42 0.60
C PHE A 105 8.93 -12.79 1.47
N GLU A 106 9.23 -13.40 2.62
CA GLU A 106 10.18 -12.83 3.56
C GLU A 106 11.57 -12.71 2.98
N GLU A 107 11.97 -13.67 2.16
CA GLU A 107 13.30 -13.62 1.56
C GLU A 107 13.42 -12.48 0.57
N SER A 108 12.41 -12.31 -0.27
CA SER A 108 12.42 -11.21 -1.23
C SER A 108 12.43 -9.87 -0.51
N PHE A 109 11.68 -9.78 0.59
CA PHE A 109 11.64 -8.55 1.37
C PHE A 109 13.01 -8.26 2.00
N ALA A 110 13.64 -9.27 2.60
CA ALA A 110 14.94 -9.09 3.20
C ALA A 110 15.97 -8.64 2.18
N SER A 111 15.91 -9.22 1.00
CA SER A 111 16.82 -8.84 -0.08
C SER A 111 16.60 -7.39 -0.51
N TYR A 112 15.35 -6.98 -0.61
CA TYR A 112 15.00 -5.60 -0.97
C TYR A 112 15.52 -4.63 0.08
N LEU A 113 15.32 -4.94 1.37
CA LEU A 113 15.82 -4.09 2.45
C LEU A 113 17.33 -3.90 2.32
N LYS A 114 18.02 -4.98 2.05
CA LYS A 114 19.47 -4.91 1.99
C LYS A 114 19.95 -4.07 0.82
N THR A 115 19.38 -4.28 -0.36
CA THR A 115 19.85 -3.55 -1.54
C THR A 115 19.46 -2.09 -1.50
N GLU A 116 18.40 -1.73 -0.80
CA GLU A 116 17.93 -0.36 -0.77
C GLU A 116 18.34 0.38 0.51
N SER A 117 19.17 -0.24 1.33
CA SER A 117 19.66 0.38 2.58
C SER A 117 18.52 0.73 3.53
N LEU A 118 17.60 -0.21 3.67
CA LEU A 118 16.43 -0.04 4.54
C LEU A 118 16.55 -0.92 5.75
N VAL A 119 16.06 -0.44 6.88
CA VAL A 119 15.93 -1.25 8.09
C VAL A 119 14.51 -1.15 8.59
N VAL A 120 14.00 -2.24 9.14
CA VAL A 120 12.70 -2.23 9.79
C VAL A 120 12.86 -1.65 11.17
N GLU A 121 12.20 -0.53 11.43
CA GLU A 121 12.21 0.06 12.75
C GLU A 121 11.17 -0.58 13.65
N MET A 122 10.04 -0.96 13.08
CA MET A 122 8.96 -1.51 13.86
C MET A 122 8.01 -2.29 12.95
N TRP A 123 7.61 -3.47 13.39
CA TRP A 123 6.47 -4.16 12.80
C TRP A 123 5.23 -3.65 13.52
N LEU A 124 4.33 -3.04 12.80
CA LEU A 124 3.22 -2.33 13.42
C LEU A 124 2.17 -3.26 13.99
N ASP A 125 2.22 -4.55 13.64
CA ASP A 125 1.33 -5.54 14.21
C ASP A 125 1.89 -6.18 15.47
N ASN A 126 3.02 -5.71 15.97
CA ASN A 126 3.65 -6.29 17.14
C ASN A 126 3.11 -5.64 18.39
N GLU A 127 2.17 -6.32 19.04
CA GLU A 127 1.47 -5.73 20.17
C GLU A 127 2.33 -5.55 21.39
N SER A 128 3.28 -6.43 21.57
CA SER A 128 4.02 -6.43 22.83
C SER A 128 4.91 -5.21 22.95
N GLU A 129 5.24 -4.56 21.86
CA GLU A 129 6.13 -3.43 21.91
C GLU A 129 5.42 -2.11 21.94
N THR A 130 4.27 -2.06 21.31
CA THR A 130 3.63 -0.78 21.11
C THR A 130 2.80 -0.34 22.28
N LEU A 131 2.38 -1.27 23.08
CA LEU A 131 1.36 -0.94 24.06
C LEU A 131 1.93 -0.46 25.36
N LEU A 132 3.21 -0.37 25.44
CA LEU A 132 3.83 -0.09 26.72
C LEU A 132 4.15 1.34 26.94
N THR A 133 3.79 2.17 26.09
CA THR A 133 4.15 3.58 26.26
C THR A 133 3.04 4.38 26.82
#